data_c03b275f9972b85794c0c997f1f8d257
#
_entry.id   c03b275f9972b85794c0c997f1f8d257
#
_cell.length_a   1.000
_cell.length_b   1.000
_cell.length_c   1.000
_cell.angle_alpha   90.00
_cell.angle_beta   90.00
_cell.angle_gamma   90.00
#
_symmetry.space_group_name_H-M   'P 1'
#
loop_
_entity.id
_entity.type
_entity.pdbx_description
1 polymer ?
#
loop_
_entity_poly.entity_id
_entity_poly.type
_entity_poly.pdbx_seq_one_letter_code
_entity_poly.pdbx_strand_id
1 'polypeptide(L)'
;MSECLKNCASCAAASDCADRTPADPWLEKIDAMVKVLHGEGNFCCSQTVLAIGMKRLGLDDPDLLRAMAGYCGGSCAGVCGALAGGEALIGLYVGRGTPEPDRDPRQKQLAAELSAKFRDYWKSTQCDDLVHGDPKLREYTCPSLMAATVEMAWGILHENGFNLDTREAH
;
A
#
# COMPACT_ATOMS: atom_id res chain seq x y z
N MET A 1 -2.10 14.49 9.42
CA MET A 1 -3.30 14.27 8.60
C MET A 1 -4.36 13.34 9.24
N SER A 2 -4.16 12.94 10.50
CA SER A 2 -5.15 12.17 11.27
C SER A 2 -6.38 12.97 11.72
N GLU A 3 -6.42 14.28 11.51
CA GLU A 3 -7.55 15.13 11.95
C GLU A 3 -8.72 15.18 10.95
N CYS A 4 -8.50 14.85 9.68
CA CYS A 4 -9.57 14.86 8.67
C CYS A 4 -10.56 13.70 8.83
N LEU A 5 -10.16 12.62 9.52
CA LEU A 5 -11.02 11.48 9.84
C LEU A 5 -11.80 11.65 11.15
N LYS A 6 -11.52 12.72 11.93
CA LYS A 6 -12.16 12.97 13.23
C LYS A 6 -13.35 13.92 13.18
N ASN A 7 -13.60 14.60 12.07
CA ASN A 7 -14.66 15.61 11.97
C ASN A 7 -15.63 15.32 10.82
N CYS A 8 -16.37 14.21 10.92
CA CYS A 8 -17.55 13.99 10.10
C CYS A 8 -18.79 14.64 10.79
N ALA A 9 -18.77 15.97 10.94
CA ALA A 9 -19.89 16.72 11.52
C ALA A 9 -21.03 17.03 10.52
N SER A 10 -21.01 16.41 9.33
CA SER A 10 -22.03 16.63 8.28
C SER A 10 -22.77 15.36 7.83
N CYS A 11 -22.62 14.24 8.53
CA CYS A 11 -23.45 13.05 8.27
C CYS A 11 -24.82 13.22 8.94
N ALA A 12 -25.83 13.51 8.14
CA ALA A 12 -27.23 13.75 8.57
C ALA A 12 -28.01 12.47 8.93
N ALA A 13 -27.35 11.37 9.33
CA ALA A 13 -28.03 10.20 9.88
C ALA A 13 -27.15 9.51 10.92
N ALA A 14 -27.53 9.60 12.17
CA ALA A 14 -26.85 8.93 13.29
C ALA A 14 -26.97 7.38 13.27
N SER A 15 -27.65 6.80 12.28
CA SER A 15 -27.83 5.35 12.11
C SER A 15 -26.69 4.66 11.34
N ASP A 16 -25.88 5.40 10.56
CA ASP A 16 -24.82 4.81 9.72
C ASP A 16 -23.48 4.66 10.45
N CYS A 17 -23.37 5.13 11.70
CA CYS A 17 -22.15 5.01 12.50
C CYS A 17 -22.07 3.73 13.35
N ALA A 18 -23.07 2.85 13.27
CA ALA A 18 -23.15 1.67 14.14
C ALA A 18 -22.38 0.43 13.63
N ASP A 19 -21.90 0.46 12.39
CA ASP A 19 -21.08 -0.62 11.81
C ASP A 19 -19.60 -0.21 11.70
N ARG A 20 -19.02 0.17 12.85
CA ARG A 20 -17.57 0.24 12.93
C ARG A 20 -17.04 -1.17 13.14
N THR A 21 -16.64 -1.82 12.07
CA THR A 21 -15.67 -2.91 12.15
C THR A 21 -14.56 -2.48 13.13
N PRO A 22 -14.16 -3.32 14.10
CA PRO A 22 -13.09 -2.98 15.04
C PRO A 22 -11.91 -2.43 14.24
N ALA A 23 -11.38 -1.27 14.65
CA ALA A 23 -10.27 -0.65 13.95
C ALA A 23 -9.16 -1.68 13.77
N ASP A 24 -8.78 -1.95 12.53
CA ASP A 24 -7.72 -2.93 12.23
C ASP A 24 -6.42 -2.49 12.94
N PRO A 25 -5.91 -3.24 13.93
CA PRO A 25 -4.76 -2.82 14.71
C PRO A 25 -3.47 -2.68 13.89
N TRP A 26 -3.46 -3.19 12.66
CA TRP A 26 -2.35 -2.99 11.73
C TRP A 26 -2.31 -1.57 11.17
N LEU A 27 -3.47 -0.95 10.93
CA LEU A 27 -3.56 0.42 10.42
C LEU A 27 -2.91 1.43 11.39
N GLU A 28 -3.08 1.23 12.70
CA GLU A 28 -2.48 2.11 13.71
C GLU A 28 -0.94 2.02 13.77
N LYS A 29 -0.34 0.96 13.21
CA LYS A 29 1.10 0.70 13.28
C LYS A 29 1.83 1.07 12.00
N ILE A 30 1.14 1.40 10.90
CA ILE A 30 1.76 1.62 9.59
C ILE A 30 2.83 2.69 9.66
N ASP A 31 2.55 3.86 10.24
CA ASP A 31 3.52 4.96 10.32
C ASP A 31 4.77 4.55 11.11
N ALA A 32 4.60 3.83 12.22
CA ALA A 32 5.72 3.32 13.00
C ALA A 32 6.55 2.30 12.21
N MET A 33 5.90 1.42 11.45
CA MET A 33 6.59 0.46 10.59
C MET A 33 7.33 1.15 9.44
N VAL A 34 6.73 2.16 8.80
CA VAL A 34 7.41 2.97 7.78
C VAL A 34 8.65 3.62 8.37
N LYS A 35 8.56 4.23 9.54
CA LYS A 35 9.70 4.85 10.22
C LYS A 35 10.84 3.85 10.47
N VAL A 36 10.52 2.67 10.98
CA VAL A 36 11.52 1.62 11.28
C VAL A 36 12.13 1.05 9.99
N LEU A 37 11.31 0.67 9.02
CA LEU A 37 11.79 -0.02 7.81
C LEU A 37 12.50 0.92 6.84
N HIS A 38 11.94 2.12 6.61
CA HIS A 38 12.48 3.09 5.67
C HIS A 38 13.53 4.00 6.31
N GLY A 39 13.22 4.59 7.48
CA GLY A 39 14.11 5.54 8.15
C GLY A 39 15.32 4.86 8.77
N GLU A 40 15.11 3.86 9.60
CA GLU A 40 16.19 3.20 10.36
C GLU A 40 16.78 2.00 9.59
N GLY A 41 15.91 1.22 8.91
CA GLY A 41 16.28 0.00 8.18
C GLY A 41 16.80 0.23 6.76
N ASN A 42 16.76 1.47 6.25
CA ASN A 42 17.21 1.85 4.90
C ASN A 42 16.54 1.09 3.73
N PHE A 43 15.36 0.51 3.95
CA PHE A 43 14.59 -0.01 2.82
C PHE A 43 14.07 1.16 1.97
N CYS A 44 14.08 0.99 0.67
CA CYS A 44 13.47 1.97 -0.21
C CYS A 44 11.94 1.84 -0.22
N CYS A 45 11.28 2.80 -0.88
CA CYS A 45 9.80 2.91 -0.86
C CYS A 45 9.07 1.63 -1.26
N SER A 46 9.47 0.96 -2.35
CA SER A 46 8.83 -0.27 -2.80
C SER A 46 9.07 -1.45 -1.84
N GLN A 47 10.27 -1.56 -1.31
CA GLN A 47 10.61 -2.58 -0.32
C GLN A 47 9.84 -2.37 0.98
N THR A 48 9.74 -1.13 1.46
CA THR A 48 9.03 -0.80 2.71
C THR A 48 7.56 -1.19 2.64
N VAL A 49 6.87 -0.77 1.56
CA VAL A 49 5.45 -1.09 1.38
C VAL A 49 5.21 -2.60 1.31
N LEU A 50 6.01 -3.33 0.51
CA LEU A 50 5.89 -4.78 0.42
C LEU A 50 6.23 -5.46 1.75
N ALA A 51 7.29 -5.03 2.45
CA ALA A 51 7.71 -5.61 3.74
C ALA A 51 6.61 -5.48 4.81
N ILE A 52 5.86 -4.39 4.83
CA ILE A 52 4.71 -4.22 5.73
C ILE A 52 3.63 -5.26 5.43
N GLY A 53 3.30 -5.47 4.15
CA GLY A 53 2.34 -6.50 3.72
C GLY A 53 2.82 -7.92 4.06
N MET A 54 4.08 -8.22 3.79
CA MET A 54 4.71 -9.51 4.13
C MET A 54 4.68 -9.76 5.63
N LYS A 55 4.98 -8.76 6.44
CA LYS A 55 4.97 -8.87 7.90
C LYS A 55 3.59 -9.22 8.44
N ARG A 56 2.52 -8.64 7.89
CA ARG A 56 1.15 -8.98 8.25
C ARG A 56 0.84 -10.46 7.97
N LEU A 57 1.32 -10.97 6.85
CA LEU A 57 1.15 -12.36 6.43
C LEU A 57 2.12 -13.36 7.10
N GLY A 58 3.02 -12.88 7.97
CA GLY A 58 4.06 -13.72 8.57
C GLY A 58 5.09 -14.26 7.56
N LEU A 59 5.26 -13.57 6.42
CA LEU A 59 6.22 -13.95 5.38
C LEU A 59 7.59 -13.34 5.67
N ASP A 60 8.64 -14.16 5.45
CA ASP A 60 10.04 -13.73 5.47
C ASP A 60 10.73 -14.23 4.20
N ASP A 61 10.89 -13.34 3.21
CA ASP A 61 11.52 -13.64 1.92
C ASP A 61 12.44 -12.49 1.52
N PRO A 62 13.73 -12.56 1.89
CA PRO A 62 14.71 -11.54 1.56
C PRO A 62 14.96 -11.37 0.06
N ASP A 63 14.79 -12.44 -0.74
CA ASP A 63 15.00 -12.36 -2.19
C ASP A 63 13.87 -11.61 -2.87
N LEU A 64 12.64 -11.80 -2.42
CA LEU A 64 11.51 -11.02 -2.87
C LEU A 64 11.70 -9.52 -2.55
N LEU A 65 12.12 -9.19 -1.32
CA LEU A 65 12.43 -7.81 -0.95
C LEU A 65 13.60 -7.24 -1.77
N ARG A 66 14.65 -8.03 -2.03
CA ARG A 66 15.78 -7.63 -2.87
C ARG A 66 15.32 -7.32 -4.30
N ALA A 67 14.45 -8.14 -4.86
CA ALA A 67 13.90 -7.92 -6.21
C ALA A 67 13.13 -6.58 -6.30
N MET A 68 12.43 -6.19 -5.24
CA MET A 68 11.70 -4.92 -5.19
C MET A 68 12.59 -3.68 -5.18
N ALA A 69 13.89 -3.80 -4.86
CA ALA A 69 14.82 -2.67 -4.94
C ALA A 69 14.92 -2.07 -6.36
N GLY A 70 14.63 -2.85 -7.41
CA GLY A 70 14.58 -2.38 -8.79
C GLY A 70 13.48 -1.35 -9.10
N TYR A 71 12.55 -1.12 -8.16
CA TYR A 71 11.44 -0.17 -8.33
C TYR A 71 11.59 1.10 -7.48
N CYS A 72 12.76 1.30 -6.88
CA CYS A 72 13.00 2.41 -5.97
C CYS A 72 13.23 3.74 -6.68
N GLY A 73 12.71 4.82 -6.10
CA GLY A 73 13.04 6.17 -6.54
C GLY A 73 12.67 6.50 -7.99
N GLY A 74 11.67 5.85 -8.56
CA GLY A 74 11.26 6.05 -9.96
C GLY A 74 12.13 5.30 -10.98
N SER A 75 13.00 4.37 -10.55
CA SER A 75 13.89 3.61 -11.46
C SER A 75 13.14 2.80 -12.51
N CYS A 76 11.91 2.37 -12.26
CA CYS A 76 11.07 1.69 -13.23
C CYS A 76 10.18 2.68 -13.99
N ALA A 77 10.68 3.20 -15.11
CA ALA A 77 9.95 4.11 -16.00
C ALA A 77 9.32 5.33 -15.28
N GLY A 78 9.95 5.82 -14.22
CA GLY A 78 9.45 6.96 -13.44
C GLY A 78 8.37 6.63 -12.41
N VAL A 79 7.80 5.44 -12.40
CA VAL A 79 6.71 5.06 -11.49
C VAL A 79 7.16 5.16 -10.03
N CYS A 80 6.28 5.69 -9.17
CA CYS A 80 6.52 5.77 -7.73
C CYS A 80 6.73 4.38 -7.13
N GLY A 81 7.84 4.20 -6.41
CA GLY A 81 8.14 2.92 -5.79
C GLY A 81 7.15 2.51 -4.68
N ALA A 82 6.50 3.47 -4.00
CA ALA A 82 5.44 3.15 -3.06
C ALA A 82 4.26 2.49 -3.79
N LEU A 83 3.85 3.03 -4.95
CA LEU A 83 2.80 2.44 -5.77
C LEU A 83 3.19 1.04 -6.25
N ALA A 84 4.39 0.87 -6.80
CA ALA A 84 4.89 -0.45 -7.24
C ALA A 84 4.91 -1.47 -6.08
N GLY A 85 5.31 -1.04 -4.88
CA GLY A 85 5.24 -1.86 -3.67
C GLY A 85 3.82 -2.25 -3.29
N GLY A 86 2.86 -1.34 -3.44
CA GLY A 86 1.44 -1.61 -3.20
C GLY A 86 0.83 -2.58 -4.21
N GLU A 87 1.20 -2.47 -5.48
CA GLU A 87 0.79 -3.43 -6.51
C GLU A 87 1.37 -4.82 -6.25
N ALA A 88 2.63 -4.89 -5.81
CA ALA A 88 3.25 -6.14 -5.37
C ALA A 88 2.57 -6.71 -4.11
N LEU A 89 2.16 -5.85 -3.15
CA LEU A 89 1.38 -6.24 -1.98
C LEU A 89 0.05 -6.87 -2.40
N ILE A 90 -0.70 -6.26 -3.31
CA ILE A 90 -1.91 -6.87 -3.88
C ILE A 90 -1.56 -8.22 -4.52
N GLY A 91 -0.44 -8.30 -5.22
CA GLY A 91 0.05 -9.53 -5.83
C GLY A 91 0.30 -10.67 -4.84
N LEU A 92 0.63 -10.38 -3.58
CA LEU A 92 0.75 -11.41 -2.53
C LEU A 92 -0.56 -12.14 -2.25
N TYR A 93 -1.70 -11.50 -2.49
CA TYR A 93 -3.04 -12.08 -2.24
C TYR A 93 -3.64 -12.73 -3.48
N VAL A 94 -3.50 -12.11 -4.64
CA VAL A 94 -4.16 -12.55 -5.88
C VAL A 94 -3.19 -13.05 -6.96
N GLY A 95 -1.89 -12.90 -6.74
CA GLY A 95 -0.85 -13.34 -7.65
C GLY A 95 -0.62 -14.86 -7.58
N ARG A 96 -0.08 -15.41 -8.66
CA ARG A 96 0.33 -16.81 -8.70
C ARG A 96 1.77 -16.96 -8.26
N GLY A 97 2.02 -17.90 -7.35
CA GLY A 97 3.37 -18.30 -6.95
C GLY A 97 3.92 -19.47 -7.77
N THR A 98 3.07 -20.14 -8.54
CA THR A 98 3.40 -21.31 -9.38
C THR A 98 2.77 -21.14 -10.78
N PRO A 99 3.26 -21.88 -11.79
CA PRO A 99 2.70 -21.84 -13.14
C PRO A 99 1.36 -22.59 -13.20
N GLU A 100 0.33 -22.05 -12.59
CA GLU A 100 -1.03 -22.55 -12.65
C GLU A 100 -1.72 -22.13 -13.95
N PRO A 101 -2.65 -22.95 -14.52
CA PRO A 101 -3.34 -22.63 -15.75
C PRO A 101 -4.27 -21.42 -15.60
N ASP A 102 -4.91 -21.29 -14.44
CA ASP A 102 -5.90 -20.25 -14.20
C ASP A 102 -5.33 -19.07 -13.40
N ARG A 103 -5.63 -17.87 -13.88
CA ARG A 103 -5.32 -16.61 -13.16
C ARG A 103 -6.55 -16.18 -12.39
N ASP A 104 -6.34 -15.65 -11.19
CA ASP A 104 -7.40 -14.88 -10.55
C ASP A 104 -7.71 -13.66 -11.44
N PRO A 105 -8.93 -13.54 -11.99
CA PRO A 105 -9.30 -12.44 -12.89
C PRO A 105 -9.23 -11.09 -12.19
N ARG A 106 -9.32 -11.05 -10.86
CA ARG A 106 -9.27 -9.84 -10.05
C ARG A 106 -7.87 -9.22 -9.99
N GLN A 107 -6.79 -9.97 -10.25
CA GLN A 107 -5.42 -9.47 -10.13
C GLN A 107 -5.21 -8.14 -10.88
N LYS A 108 -5.58 -8.12 -12.16
CA LYS A 108 -5.42 -6.91 -12.99
C LYS A 108 -6.34 -5.78 -12.54
N GLN A 109 -7.55 -6.12 -12.13
CA GLN A 109 -8.54 -5.15 -11.68
C GLN A 109 -8.10 -4.45 -10.40
N LEU A 110 -7.68 -5.22 -9.38
CA LEU A 110 -7.30 -4.67 -8.08
C LEU A 110 -6.01 -3.82 -8.17
N ALA A 111 -5.03 -4.24 -8.98
CA ALA A 111 -3.84 -3.43 -9.24
C ALA A 111 -4.20 -2.11 -9.95
N ALA A 112 -5.08 -2.16 -10.95
CA ALA A 112 -5.54 -0.97 -11.65
C ALA A 112 -6.34 -0.03 -10.74
N GLU A 113 -7.15 -0.57 -9.83
CA GLU A 113 -7.89 0.19 -8.83
C GLU A 113 -6.94 0.93 -7.88
N LEU A 114 -5.89 0.27 -7.38
CA LEU A 114 -4.87 0.92 -6.56
C LEU A 114 -4.20 2.07 -7.32
N SER A 115 -3.77 1.82 -8.56
CA SER A 115 -3.15 2.86 -9.40
C SER A 115 -4.09 4.05 -9.62
N ALA A 116 -5.39 3.82 -9.80
CA ALA A 116 -6.39 4.87 -9.96
C ALA A 116 -6.57 5.67 -8.65
N LYS A 117 -6.82 5.00 -7.52
CA LYS A 117 -6.98 5.64 -6.19
C LYS A 117 -5.73 6.44 -5.82
N PHE A 118 -4.53 5.90 -6.06
CA PHE A 118 -3.27 6.58 -5.83
C PHE A 118 -3.15 7.87 -6.66
N ARG A 119 -3.38 7.78 -7.98
CA ARG A 119 -3.32 8.91 -8.89
C ARG A 119 -4.38 9.97 -8.55
N ASP A 120 -5.59 9.57 -8.19
CA ASP A 120 -6.66 10.50 -7.85
C ASP A 120 -6.35 11.27 -6.56
N TYR A 121 -5.68 10.64 -5.62
CA TYR A 121 -5.29 11.26 -4.36
C TYR A 121 -4.04 12.16 -4.53
N TRP A 122 -2.96 11.61 -5.11
CA TRP A 122 -1.66 12.29 -5.21
C TRP A 122 -1.47 13.08 -6.51
N LYS A 123 -2.40 13.02 -7.46
CA LYS A 123 -2.43 13.69 -8.77
C LYS A 123 -1.37 13.21 -9.76
N SER A 124 -0.52 12.28 -9.40
CA SER A 124 0.45 11.63 -10.28
C SER A 124 0.81 10.23 -9.77
N THR A 125 1.34 9.41 -10.66
CA THR A 125 2.00 8.14 -10.34
C THR A 125 3.51 8.20 -10.56
N GLN A 126 4.03 9.34 -11.03
CA GLN A 126 5.43 9.52 -11.34
C GLN A 126 6.19 10.05 -10.12
N CYS A 127 7.34 9.43 -9.82
CA CYS A 127 8.14 9.75 -8.65
C CYS A 127 8.57 11.23 -8.64
N ASP A 128 9.04 11.75 -9.77
CA ASP A 128 9.54 13.12 -9.86
C ASP A 128 8.42 14.16 -9.72
N ASP A 129 7.21 13.89 -10.23
CA ASP A 129 6.07 14.76 -10.04
C ASP A 129 5.69 14.86 -8.55
N LEU A 130 5.71 13.72 -7.85
CA LEU A 130 5.32 13.61 -6.43
C LEU A 130 6.28 14.34 -5.50
N VAL A 131 7.53 14.52 -5.91
CA VAL A 131 8.57 15.26 -5.18
C VAL A 131 8.93 16.57 -5.86
N HIS A 132 8.12 17.02 -6.84
CA HIS A 132 8.31 18.27 -7.58
C HIS A 132 9.73 18.45 -8.14
N GLY A 133 10.37 17.35 -8.57
CA GLY A 133 11.74 17.33 -9.06
C GLY A 133 12.81 17.60 -8.01
N ASP A 134 12.45 17.79 -6.74
CA ASP A 134 13.40 18.02 -5.64
C ASP A 134 13.61 16.75 -4.79
N PRO A 135 14.77 16.08 -4.90
CA PRO A 135 15.05 14.88 -4.10
C PRO A 135 14.99 15.09 -2.58
N LYS A 136 15.16 16.32 -2.10
CA LYS A 136 15.09 16.63 -0.66
C LYS A 136 13.68 16.47 -0.12
N LEU A 137 12.65 16.65 -0.96
CA LEU A 137 11.27 16.46 -0.55
C LEU A 137 10.93 14.98 -0.29
N ARG A 138 11.77 14.04 -0.74
CA ARG A 138 11.56 12.60 -0.47
C ARG A 138 11.49 12.27 1.00
N GLU A 139 12.31 12.93 1.81
CA GLU A 139 12.34 12.72 3.28
C GLU A 139 10.99 12.98 3.93
N TYR A 140 10.24 13.96 3.41
CA TYR A 140 8.96 14.40 3.97
C TYR A 140 7.76 13.76 3.28
N THR A 141 7.84 13.57 1.96
CA THR A 141 6.70 13.11 1.14
C THR A 141 6.61 11.59 1.10
N CYS A 142 7.75 10.88 0.94
CA CYS A 142 7.75 9.43 0.74
C CYS A 142 7.17 8.65 1.93
N PRO A 143 7.39 8.98 3.21
CA PRO A 143 6.76 8.26 4.31
C PRO A 143 5.23 8.27 4.23
N SER A 144 4.62 9.41 3.93
CA SER A 144 3.17 9.52 3.78
C SER A 144 2.65 8.77 2.54
N LEU A 145 3.40 8.79 1.44
CA LEU A 145 3.08 8.00 0.24
C LEU A 145 3.07 6.49 0.55
N MET A 146 4.07 6.01 1.28
CA MET A 146 4.16 4.59 1.64
C MET A 146 3.03 4.17 2.57
N ALA A 147 2.76 4.94 3.63
CA ALA A 147 1.68 4.65 4.57
C ALA A 147 0.32 4.61 3.86
N ALA A 148 -0.03 5.66 3.12
CA ALA A 148 -1.29 5.73 2.39
C ALA A 148 -1.42 4.60 1.34
N THR A 149 -0.33 4.18 0.71
CA THR A 149 -0.37 3.08 -0.27
C THR A 149 -0.70 1.75 0.39
N VAL A 150 -0.13 1.47 1.58
CA VAL A 150 -0.48 0.26 2.35
C VAL A 150 -1.96 0.28 2.73
N GLU A 151 -2.46 1.41 3.26
CA GLU A 151 -3.87 1.58 3.64
C GLU A 151 -4.81 1.37 2.44
N MET A 152 -4.50 1.99 1.30
CA MET A 152 -5.28 1.83 0.06
C MET A 152 -5.29 0.38 -0.41
N ALA A 153 -4.14 -0.30 -0.43
CA ALA A 153 -4.04 -1.68 -0.88
C ALA A 153 -4.82 -2.64 0.04
N TRP A 154 -4.70 -2.49 1.36
CA TRP A 154 -5.47 -3.28 2.31
C TRP A 154 -6.97 -2.98 2.25
N GLY A 155 -7.36 -1.72 2.07
CA GLY A 155 -8.76 -1.34 1.86
C GLY A 155 -9.36 -2.03 0.64
N ILE A 156 -8.67 -1.99 -0.51
CA ILE A 156 -9.09 -2.66 -1.74
C ILE A 156 -9.23 -4.17 -1.53
N LEU A 157 -8.24 -4.81 -0.91
CA LEU A 157 -8.29 -6.26 -0.64
C LEU A 157 -9.47 -6.62 0.28
N HIS A 158 -9.67 -5.88 1.35
CA HIS A 158 -10.79 -6.10 2.28
C HIS A 158 -12.15 -5.90 1.61
N GLU A 159 -12.34 -4.82 0.85
CA GLU A 159 -13.56 -4.54 0.07
C GLU A 159 -13.88 -5.65 -0.95
N ASN A 160 -12.87 -6.39 -1.40
CA ASN A 160 -12.99 -7.52 -2.32
C ASN A 160 -12.99 -8.89 -1.63
N GLY A 161 -13.22 -8.94 -0.31
CA GLY A 161 -13.45 -10.14 0.46
C GLY A 161 -12.19 -10.95 0.83
N PHE A 162 -11.00 -10.34 0.77
CA PHE A 162 -9.77 -11.02 1.21
C PHE A 162 -9.60 -10.92 2.73
N ASN A 163 -9.27 -12.05 3.35
CA ASN A 163 -8.74 -12.04 4.70
C ASN A 163 -7.29 -11.53 4.66
N LEU A 164 -7.04 -10.40 5.30
CA LEU A 164 -5.75 -9.73 5.23
C LEU A 164 -4.63 -10.46 6.00
N ASP A 165 -4.97 -11.41 6.86
CA ASP A 165 -3.99 -12.16 7.66
C ASP A 165 -3.68 -13.55 7.09
N THR A 166 -4.52 -14.10 6.19
CA THR A 166 -4.36 -15.47 5.65
C THR A 166 -4.29 -15.55 4.13
N ARG A 167 -4.59 -14.49 3.41
CA ARG A 167 -4.75 -14.44 1.93
C ARG A 167 -5.96 -15.21 1.39
N GLU A 168 -6.80 -15.78 2.24
CA GLU A 168 -8.01 -16.44 1.78
C GLU A 168 -9.04 -15.41 1.31
N ALA A 169 -9.77 -15.75 0.25
CA ALA A 169 -10.92 -14.99 -0.23
C ALA A 169 -12.22 -15.66 0.26
N HIS A 170 -13.17 -14.87 0.71
CA HIS A 170 -14.49 -15.30 1.15
C HIS A 170 -15.54 -15.15 0.04
#